data_59dfa06a07f78e7490154b895d0de36c
#
_entry.id   59dfa06a07f78e7490154b895d0de36c
#
_cell.length_a   1.000
_cell.length_b   1.000
_cell.length_c   1.000
_cell.angle_alpha   90.00
_cell.angle_beta   90.00
_cell.angle_gamma   90.00
#
_symmetry.space_group_name_H-M   'P 1'
#
loop_
_entity.id
_entity.type
_entity.pdbx_description
1 polymer ?
#
loop_
_entity_poly.entity_id
_entity_poly.type
_entity_poly.pdbx_seq_one_letter_code
_entity_poly.pdbx_strand_id
1 'polypeptide(L)'
;VDFEVDSSLGFVRCANWEPAPATFKCGGLTGVKIPHTKTLCLNTSEETYLPIETVFLTALKRDSSTLFTNPISSGLSFYTNKEVASIKGIFEVIERDALMYWWHTNLQSATEINIYNSVNKGVIDRIYRILEVGLRIRLLNISRFPEIPVVLCVISGKSYPYAGFGISCNTSMISAICK
;
A
#
# COMPACT_ATOMS: atom_id res chain seq x y z
N VAL A 1 23.44 -3.48 -14.88
CA VAL A 1 23.70 -2.15 -15.46
C VAL A 1 23.86 -1.21 -14.28
N ASP A 2 25.05 -0.65 -14.13
CA ASP A 2 25.34 0.31 -13.06
C ASP A 2 25.20 1.72 -13.63
N PHE A 3 24.36 2.53 -13.01
CA PHE A 3 24.24 3.94 -13.32
C PHE A 3 24.92 4.77 -12.23
N GLU A 4 25.68 5.78 -12.62
CA GLU A 4 26.08 6.81 -11.67
C GLU A 4 24.88 7.70 -11.34
N VAL A 5 24.71 7.99 -10.05
CA VAL A 5 23.66 8.93 -9.62
C VAL A 5 24.12 10.33 -9.97
N ASP A 6 23.49 10.89 -10.98
CA ASP A 6 23.61 12.32 -11.25
C ASP A 6 22.72 13.07 -10.25
N SER A 7 23.32 13.97 -9.48
CA SER A 7 22.61 14.81 -8.51
C SER A 7 21.58 15.76 -9.14
N SER A 8 21.60 15.91 -10.47
CA SER A 8 20.61 16.66 -11.24
C SER A 8 19.39 15.84 -11.64
N LEU A 9 19.45 14.50 -11.56
CA LEU A 9 18.33 13.61 -11.83
C LEU A 9 17.40 13.57 -10.60
N GLY A 10 16.62 14.61 -10.45
CA GLY A 10 15.47 14.62 -9.58
C GLY A 10 14.46 13.57 -10.03
N PHE A 11 14.19 12.60 -9.18
CA PHE A 11 13.00 11.79 -9.09
C PHE A 11 12.61 10.89 -10.27
N VAL A 12 12.58 9.60 -10.00
CA VAL A 12 11.72 8.68 -10.71
C VAL A 12 10.27 9.11 -10.48
N ARG A 13 9.67 9.80 -11.43
CA ARG A 13 8.23 10.07 -11.44
C ARG A 13 7.50 8.78 -11.73
N CYS A 14 6.91 8.17 -10.72
CA CYS A 14 5.67 7.42 -10.97
C CYS A 14 4.65 8.46 -11.44
N ALA A 15 4.14 8.29 -12.66
CA ALA A 15 3.20 9.22 -13.26
C ALA A 15 2.08 9.54 -12.27
N ASN A 16 1.84 10.85 -12.04
CA ASN A 16 0.79 11.44 -11.22
C ASN A 16 0.98 11.46 -9.69
N TRP A 17 2.16 11.22 -9.18
CA TRP A 17 2.44 11.53 -7.78
C TRP A 17 3.11 12.92 -7.70
N GLU A 18 2.45 13.86 -7.04
CA GLU A 18 3.14 15.07 -6.61
C GLU A 18 4.27 14.66 -5.66
N PRO A 19 5.48 15.19 -5.86
CA PRO A 19 6.61 14.80 -5.03
C PRO A 19 6.27 15.13 -3.58
N ALA A 20 6.33 14.13 -2.71
CA ALA A 20 6.42 14.40 -1.28
C ALA A 20 7.53 15.43 -1.07
N PRO A 21 7.33 16.42 -0.20
CA PRO A 21 8.28 17.51 -0.02
C PRO A 21 9.66 16.92 0.26
N ALA A 22 10.59 17.33 -0.55
CA ALA A 22 11.97 16.92 -0.71
C ALA A 22 12.76 16.65 0.59
N THR A 23 12.53 15.54 1.21
CA THR A 23 13.42 15.01 2.24
C THR A 23 14.36 13.93 1.72
N PHE A 24 14.15 13.44 0.52
CA PHE A 24 15.15 12.66 -0.20
C PHE A 24 16.13 13.59 -0.91
N LYS A 25 16.90 14.33 -0.14
CA LYS A 25 18.14 14.89 -0.66
C LYS A 25 19.07 13.71 -0.85
N CYS A 26 19.32 13.33 -2.09
CA CYS A 26 20.48 12.51 -2.46
C CYS A 26 21.82 13.20 -2.13
N GLY A 27 21.80 14.15 -1.21
CA GLY A 27 22.99 14.82 -0.72
C GLY A 27 23.90 13.84 -0.01
N GLY A 28 24.93 13.38 -0.70
CA GLY A 28 25.94 12.46 -0.17
C GLY A 28 26.15 11.19 -1.02
N LEU A 29 25.33 10.95 -2.03
CA LEU A 29 25.49 9.77 -2.91
C LEU A 29 26.23 10.08 -4.22
N THR A 30 26.81 11.25 -4.37
CA THR A 30 27.61 11.61 -5.56
C THR A 30 28.77 10.63 -5.70
N GLY A 31 28.82 9.93 -6.83
CA GLY A 31 29.85 8.92 -7.11
C GLY A 31 29.57 7.51 -6.57
N VAL A 32 28.43 7.28 -5.93
CA VAL A 32 28.04 5.92 -5.51
C VAL A 32 27.32 5.23 -6.67
N LYS A 33 27.82 4.06 -7.06
CA LYS A 33 27.18 3.20 -8.05
C LYS A 33 26.01 2.46 -7.40
N ILE A 34 24.79 2.71 -7.86
CA ILE A 34 23.58 2.02 -7.42
C ILE A 34 23.15 1.04 -8.49
N PRO A 35 23.06 -0.26 -8.20
CA PRO A 35 22.58 -1.24 -9.16
C PRO A 35 21.10 -1.02 -9.45
N HIS A 36 20.73 -1.07 -10.73
CA HIS A 36 19.38 -0.89 -11.21
C HIS A 36 18.86 -2.19 -11.85
N THR A 37 17.56 -2.38 -11.79
CA THR A 37 16.86 -3.45 -12.49
C THR A 37 15.90 -2.89 -13.52
N LYS A 38 15.72 -3.63 -14.60
CA LYS A 38 14.80 -3.29 -15.67
C LYS A 38 13.36 -3.50 -15.19
N THR A 39 12.52 -2.52 -15.41
CA THR A 39 11.11 -2.50 -15.05
C THR A 39 10.26 -2.04 -16.23
N LEU A 40 8.97 -2.27 -16.18
CA LEU A 40 8.00 -1.85 -17.19
C LEU A 40 7.04 -0.83 -16.57
N CYS A 41 6.94 0.34 -17.17
CA CYS A 41 5.90 1.30 -16.81
C CYS A 41 4.56 0.79 -17.33
N LEU A 42 3.60 0.51 -16.46
CA LEU A 42 2.29 -0.03 -16.84
C LEU A 42 1.44 0.97 -17.64
N ASN A 43 1.67 2.27 -17.46
CA ASN A 43 0.90 3.31 -18.15
C ASN A 43 1.38 3.55 -19.59
N THR A 44 2.69 3.58 -19.81
CA THR A 44 3.28 3.88 -21.13
C THR A 44 3.73 2.63 -21.87
N SER A 45 3.81 1.47 -21.20
CA SER A 45 4.43 0.24 -21.69
C SER A 45 5.91 0.39 -22.05
N GLU A 46 6.55 1.43 -21.53
CA GLU A 46 7.97 1.68 -21.77
C GLU A 46 8.83 0.97 -20.73
N GLU A 47 10.00 0.54 -21.16
CA GLU A 47 11.01 0.01 -20.26
C GLU A 47 11.71 1.14 -19.52
N THR A 48 11.84 1.00 -18.21
CA THR A 48 12.55 1.95 -17.35
C THR A 48 13.45 1.18 -16.38
N TYR A 49 14.34 1.88 -15.71
CA TYR A 49 15.26 1.31 -14.74
C TYR A 49 15.02 1.91 -13.38
N LEU A 50 14.88 1.06 -12.38
CA LEU A 50 14.71 1.48 -10.99
C LEU A 50 15.85 0.91 -10.13
N PRO A 51 16.26 1.61 -9.05
CA PRO A 51 17.19 1.06 -8.09
C PRO A 51 16.71 -0.31 -7.59
N ILE A 52 17.59 -1.30 -7.58
CA ILE A 52 17.23 -2.68 -7.25
C ILE A 52 16.58 -2.80 -5.86
N GLU A 53 16.93 -1.93 -4.94
CA GLU A 53 16.40 -1.87 -3.58
C GLU A 53 14.94 -1.43 -3.51
N THR A 54 14.44 -0.69 -4.51
CA THR A 54 13.03 -0.31 -4.60
C THR A 54 12.14 -1.43 -5.12
N VAL A 55 12.74 -2.44 -5.75
CA VAL A 55 12.02 -3.54 -6.38
C VAL A 55 12.11 -4.82 -5.56
N PHE A 56 13.25 -5.09 -4.92
CA PHE A 56 13.50 -6.32 -4.18
C PHE A 56 13.83 -6.03 -2.72
N LEU A 57 13.11 -6.68 -1.81
CA LEU A 57 13.28 -6.51 -0.36
C LEU A 57 14.65 -6.93 0.17
N THR A 58 15.31 -7.89 -0.47
CA THR A 58 16.53 -8.53 0.02
C THR A 58 17.63 -8.66 -1.03
N ALA A 59 17.55 -7.85 -2.08
CA ALA A 59 18.43 -8.02 -3.24
C ALA A 59 19.92 -7.86 -2.92
N LEU A 60 20.27 -7.11 -1.90
CA LEU A 60 21.65 -6.82 -1.56
C LEU A 60 21.86 -6.94 -0.05
N LYS A 61 22.76 -7.82 0.36
CA LYS A 61 23.40 -7.78 1.68
C LYS A 61 24.44 -6.64 1.66
N ARG A 62 23.98 -5.41 1.86
CA ARG A 62 24.87 -4.24 2.02
C ARG A 62 24.77 -3.73 3.44
N ASP A 63 25.86 -3.12 3.89
CA ASP A 63 25.81 -2.33 5.12
C ASP A 63 24.73 -1.25 5.00
N SER A 64 23.92 -1.11 6.03
CA SER A 64 22.80 -0.17 6.07
C SER A 64 23.17 1.29 5.72
N SER A 65 24.46 1.62 5.84
CA SER A 65 25.02 2.93 5.47
C SER A 65 25.08 3.21 3.95
N THR A 66 24.89 2.19 3.11
CA THR A 66 24.99 2.29 1.65
C THR A 66 23.65 2.09 0.93
N LEU A 67 22.55 1.97 1.68
CA LEU A 67 21.22 1.84 1.08
C LEU A 67 20.74 3.19 0.56
N PHE A 68 20.32 3.21 -0.72
CA PHE A 68 19.68 4.38 -1.32
C PHE A 68 18.31 4.64 -0.70
N THR A 69 17.58 3.56 -0.41
CA THR A 69 16.27 3.63 0.24
C THR A 69 16.05 2.40 1.12
N ASN A 70 15.16 2.54 2.10
CA ASN A 70 14.69 1.38 2.85
C ASN A 70 13.71 0.59 1.97
N PRO A 71 14.00 -0.69 1.68
CA PRO A 71 13.10 -1.51 0.90
C PRO A 71 11.78 -1.72 1.66
N ILE A 72 10.68 -1.50 0.97
CA ILE A 72 9.32 -1.69 1.50
C ILE A 72 8.57 -2.68 0.62
N SER A 73 7.59 -3.38 1.21
CA SER A 73 6.78 -4.37 0.48
C SER A 73 5.60 -3.77 -0.27
N SER A 74 5.43 -2.45 -0.28
CA SER A 74 4.29 -1.81 -0.94
C SER A 74 4.26 -2.10 -2.43
N GLY A 75 3.16 -2.66 -2.92
CA GLY A 75 2.99 -3.06 -4.31
C GLY A 75 3.64 -4.40 -4.67
N LEU A 76 4.26 -5.09 -3.71
CA LEU A 76 4.83 -6.40 -3.94
C LEU A 76 3.71 -7.46 -3.92
N SER A 77 3.52 -8.15 -5.04
CA SER A 77 2.53 -9.22 -5.11
C SER A 77 3.07 -10.45 -5.85
N PHE A 78 2.54 -11.59 -5.50
CA PHE A 78 2.85 -12.86 -6.14
C PHE A 78 1.57 -13.59 -6.52
N TYR A 79 1.52 -14.09 -7.76
CA TYR A 79 0.43 -14.94 -8.23
C TYR A 79 0.89 -15.78 -9.42
N THR A 80 0.12 -16.80 -9.80
CA THR A 80 0.41 -17.69 -10.95
C THR A 80 0.24 -17.00 -12.30
N ASN A 81 -0.57 -15.96 -12.35
CA ASN A 81 -0.83 -15.15 -13.54
C ASN A 81 -0.30 -13.72 -13.31
N LYS A 82 0.46 -13.18 -14.27
CA LYS A 82 1.12 -11.88 -14.19
C LYS A 82 0.13 -10.72 -14.07
N GLU A 83 -0.95 -10.76 -14.83
CA GLU A 83 -1.97 -9.71 -14.82
C GLU A 83 -2.65 -9.63 -13.45
N VAL A 84 -3.00 -10.80 -12.87
CA VAL A 84 -3.58 -10.88 -11.53
C VAL A 84 -2.59 -10.40 -10.47
N ALA A 85 -1.32 -10.76 -10.59
CA ALA A 85 -0.28 -10.25 -9.70
C ALA A 85 -0.19 -8.73 -9.78
N SER A 86 -0.16 -8.16 -10.99
CA SER A 86 -0.10 -6.71 -11.20
C SER A 86 -1.29 -5.99 -10.57
N ILE A 87 -2.51 -6.50 -10.77
CA ILE A 87 -3.73 -5.91 -10.18
C ILE A 87 -3.66 -5.96 -8.64
N LYS A 88 -3.22 -7.08 -8.06
CA LYS A 88 -3.07 -7.19 -6.60
C LYS A 88 -2.04 -6.22 -6.04
N GLY A 89 -0.91 -6.04 -6.73
CA GLY A 89 0.09 -5.05 -6.35
C GLY A 89 -0.44 -3.62 -6.41
N ILE A 90 -1.20 -3.28 -7.46
CA ILE A 90 -1.86 -1.97 -7.59
C ILE A 90 -2.87 -1.76 -6.45
N PHE A 91 -3.70 -2.77 -6.15
CA PHE A 91 -4.67 -2.66 -5.05
C PHE A 91 -3.98 -2.45 -3.69
N GLU A 92 -2.85 -3.10 -3.44
CA GLU A 92 -2.10 -2.86 -2.21
C GLU A 92 -1.56 -1.43 -2.12
N VAL A 93 -1.07 -0.87 -3.23
CA VAL A 93 -0.62 0.54 -3.25
C VAL A 93 -1.78 1.49 -2.96
N ILE A 94 -2.94 1.29 -3.60
CA ILE A 94 -4.15 2.11 -3.37
C ILE A 94 -4.64 1.97 -1.91
N GLU A 95 -4.62 0.76 -1.37
CA GLU A 95 -4.99 0.44 0.00
C GLU A 95 -4.14 1.23 1.00
N ARG A 96 -2.82 1.22 0.81
CA ARG A 96 -1.87 1.94 1.67
C ARG A 96 -1.99 3.46 1.51
N ASP A 97 -2.16 3.95 0.29
CA ASP A 97 -2.37 5.37 0.01
C ASP A 97 -3.64 5.89 0.69
N ALA A 98 -4.75 5.16 0.58
CA ALA A 98 -6.01 5.51 1.23
C ALA A 98 -5.88 5.54 2.76
N LEU A 99 -5.17 4.57 3.36
CA LEU A 99 -4.91 4.53 4.79
C LEU A 99 -4.10 5.74 5.25
N MET A 100 -3.01 6.05 4.55
CA MET A 100 -2.14 7.16 4.91
C MET A 100 -2.84 8.50 4.73
N TYR A 101 -3.61 8.67 3.66
CA TYR A 101 -4.42 9.86 3.45
C TYR A 101 -5.43 10.05 4.59
N TRP A 102 -6.22 9.01 4.91
CA TRP A 102 -7.19 9.05 6.00
C TRP A 102 -6.54 9.38 7.34
N TRP A 103 -5.38 8.78 7.63
CA TRP A 103 -4.63 9.04 8.87
C TRP A 103 -4.16 10.50 8.96
N HIS A 104 -3.62 11.05 7.88
CA HIS A 104 -3.09 12.42 7.86
C HIS A 104 -4.16 13.50 7.78
N THR A 105 -5.37 13.19 7.31
CA THR A 105 -6.50 14.14 7.25
C THR A 105 -7.37 14.13 8.52
N ASN A 106 -6.82 13.72 9.66
CA ASN A 106 -7.51 13.67 10.94
C ASN A 106 -8.79 12.82 10.91
N LEU A 107 -8.81 11.76 10.13
CA LEU A 107 -9.87 10.73 10.13
C LEU A 107 -11.26 11.23 9.67
N GLN A 108 -11.34 12.41 9.04
CA GLN A 108 -12.63 13.05 8.71
C GLN A 108 -13.31 12.50 7.46
N SER A 109 -12.58 11.82 6.58
CA SER A 109 -13.10 11.34 5.28
C SER A 109 -13.72 9.94 5.31
N ALA A 110 -13.81 9.31 6.48
CA ALA A 110 -14.34 7.96 6.58
C ALA A 110 -15.85 7.95 6.81
N THR A 111 -16.56 7.11 6.05
CA THR A 111 -17.99 6.81 6.29
C THR A 111 -18.16 5.42 6.85
N GLU A 112 -18.98 5.27 7.90
CA GLU A 112 -19.25 3.96 8.48
C GLU A 112 -20.15 3.13 7.57
N ILE A 113 -19.73 1.88 7.32
CA ILE A 113 -20.47 0.94 6.48
C ILE A 113 -21.45 0.18 7.34
N ASN A 114 -22.73 0.20 6.97
CA ASN A 114 -23.73 -0.64 7.61
C ASN A 114 -23.51 -2.11 7.19
N ILE A 115 -23.03 -2.89 8.12
CA ILE A 115 -22.61 -4.27 7.90
C ILE A 115 -23.80 -5.17 7.49
N TYR A 116 -24.96 -4.96 8.10
CA TYR A 116 -26.11 -5.85 7.94
C TYR A 116 -26.75 -5.82 6.57
N ASN A 117 -26.58 -4.72 5.84
CA ASN A 117 -27.18 -4.53 4.51
C ASN A 117 -26.20 -4.83 3.35
N SER A 118 -24.94 -5.08 3.65
CA SER A 118 -23.87 -5.01 2.65
C SER A 118 -23.10 -6.29 2.41
N VAL A 119 -23.35 -7.38 3.20
CA VAL A 119 -22.49 -8.56 3.19
C VAL A 119 -23.26 -9.86 3.17
N ASN A 120 -22.60 -10.93 2.75
CA ASN A 120 -23.16 -12.26 2.76
C ASN A 120 -23.22 -12.87 4.18
N LYS A 121 -24.00 -13.95 4.33
CA LYS A 121 -24.23 -14.63 5.60
C LYS A 121 -22.91 -15.05 6.28
N GLY A 122 -21.93 -15.54 5.54
CA GLY A 122 -20.65 -15.99 6.11
C GLY A 122 -19.83 -14.87 6.76
N VAL A 123 -19.91 -13.65 6.25
CA VAL A 123 -19.29 -12.47 6.88
C VAL A 123 -20.06 -12.07 8.12
N ILE A 124 -21.40 -12.10 8.06
CA ILE A 124 -22.25 -11.81 9.21
C ILE A 124 -21.96 -12.77 10.36
N ASP A 125 -21.85 -14.08 10.10
CA ASP A 125 -21.54 -15.08 11.11
C ASP A 125 -20.16 -14.84 11.78
N ARG A 126 -19.16 -14.40 11.01
CA ARG A 126 -17.84 -14.00 11.57
C ARG A 126 -17.96 -12.79 12.47
N ILE A 127 -18.73 -11.79 12.07
CA ILE A 127 -18.98 -10.58 12.87
C ILE A 127 -19.66 -10.94 14.18
N TYR A 128 -20.68 -11.79 14.17
CA TYR A 128 -21.33 -12.24 15.40
C TYR A 128 -20.35 -12.91 16.37
N ARG A 129 -19.46 -13.78 15.89
CA ARG A 129 -18.42 -14.39 16.74
C ARG A 129 -17.50 -13.36 17.39
N ILE A 130 -17.16 -12.28 16.68
CA ILE A 130 -16.36 -11.17 17.24
C ILE A 130 -17.15 -10.44 18.33
N LEU A 131 -18.45 -10.20 18.11
CA LEU A 131 -19.31 -9.53 19.08
C LEU A 131 -19.59 -10.40 20.33
N GLU A 132 -19.74 -11.71 20.16
CA GLU A 132 -19.97 -12.69 21.25
C GLU A 132 -18.82 -12.71 22.25
N VAL A 133 -17.59 -12.54 21.82
CA VAL A 133 -16.42 -12.44 22.72
C VAL A 133 -16.25 -11.02 23.32
N GLY A 134 -17.23 -10.14 23.15
CA GLY A 134 -17.24 -8.81 23.74
C GLY A 134 -16.39 -7.77 23.01
N LEU A 135 -15.93 -8.07 21.80
CA LEU A 135 -15.23 -7.11 20.95
C LEU A 135 -16.23 -6.25 20.16
N ARG A 136 -15.79 -5.06 19.79
CA ARG A 136 -16.51 -4.17 18.88
C ARG A 136 -15.84 -4.17 17.52
N ILE A 137 -16.64 -4.16 16.46
CA ILE A 137 -16.16 -4.07 15.08
C ILE A 137 -16.78 -2.85 14.40
N ARG A 138 -15.97 -2.13 13.66
CA ARG A 138 -16.40 -1.03 12.78
C ARG A 138 -15.78 -1.23 11.40
N LEU A 139 -16.59 -1.06 10.38
CA LEU A 139 -16.14 -1.03 8.99
C LEU A 139 -16.28 0.40 8.48
N LEU A 140 -15.18 0.93 7.98
CA LEU A 140 -15.09 2.29 7.49
C LEU A 140 -14.73 2.29 6.01
N ASN A 141 -15.50 2.99 5.21
CA ASN A 141 -15.11 3.29 3.83
C ASN A 141 -14.14 4.48 3.86
N ILE A 142 -12.90 4.23 3.44
CA ILE A 142 -11.83 5.23 3.34
C ILE A 142 -11.36 5.43 1.90
N SER A 143 -12.19 5.03 0.93
CA SER A 143 -11.86 5.13 -0.50
C SER A 143 -11.57 6.57 -0.91
N ARG A 144 -10.47 6.77 -1.62
CA ARG A 144 -10.16 8.05 -2.29
C ARG A 144 -10.81 8.16 -3.66
N PHE A 145 -11.03 7.02 -4.30
CA PHE A 145 -11.65 6.91 -5.62
C PHE A 145 -12.95 6.11 -5.48
N PRO A 146 -14.10 6.64 -5.92
CA PRO A 146 -15.38 5.97 -5.79
C PRO A 146 -15.43 4.59 -6.48
N GLU A 147 -14.67 4.45 -7.57
CA GLU A 147 -14.63 3.23 -8.39
C GLU A 147 -13.79 2.11 -7.76
N ILE A 148 -12.90 2.45 -6.83
CA ILE A 148 -11.96 1.51 -6.21
C ILE A 148 -12.15 1.54 -4.69
N PRO A 149 -13.07 0.74 -4.15
CA PRO A 149 -13.39 0.77 -2.73
C PRO A 149 -12.24 0.26 -1.86
N VAL A 150 -11.97 1.01 -0.80
CA VAL A 150 -11.03 0.67 0.27
C VAL A 150 -11.77 0.65 1.60
N VAL A 151 -11.74 -0.50 2.26
CA VAL A 151 -12.41 -0.71 3.55
C VAL A 151 -11.37 -0.87 4.65
N LEU A 152 -11.53 -0.12 5.71
CA LEU A 152 -10.78 -0.27 6.95
C LEU A 152 -11.68 -0.93 7.99
N CYS A 153 -11.27 -2.09 8.48
CA CYS A 153 -11.89 -2.78 9.59
C CYS A 153 -11.14 -2.44 10.88
N VAL A 154 -11.86 -1.98 11.89
CA VAL A 154 -11.30 -1.73 13.22
C VAL A 154 -12.00 -2.62 14.22
N ILE A 155 -11.23 -3.40 14.97
CA ILE A 155 -11.71 -4.25 16.06
C ILE A 155 -11.14 -3.70 17.37
N SER A 156 -11.99 -3.52 18.38
CA SER A 156 -11.55 -3.00 19.68
C SER A 156 -12.24 -3.75 20.81
N GLY A 157 -11.52 -3.94 21.92
CA GLY A 157 -12.04 -4.50 23.16
C GLY A 157 -12.54 -3.43 24.13
N LYS A 158 -13.28 -3.84 25.13
CA LYS A 158 -13.69 -2.97 26.26
C LYS A 158 -12.51 -2.67 27.18
N SER A 159 -11.56 -3.58 27.28
CA SER A 159 -10.38 -3.44 28.12
C SER A 159 -9.19 -3.06 27.26
N TYR A 160 -8.55 -1.95 27.60
CA TYR A 160 -7.30 -1.54 26.96
C TYR A 160 -6.20 -2.59 27.16
N PRO A 161 -5.35 -2.85 26.17
CA PRO A 161 -5.12 -2.13 24.90
C PRO A 161 -5.52 -2.93 23.65
N TYR A 162 -6.61 -3.63 23.66
CA TYR A 162 -6.98 -4.50 22.53
C TYR A 162 -7.61 -3.69 21.40
N ALA A 163 -6.80 -3.30 20.45
CA ALA A 163 -7.25 -2.78 19.17
C ALA A 163 -6.45 -3.44 18.05
N GLY A 164 -7.15 -3.85 17.02
CA GLY A 164 -6.57 -4.35 15.78
C GLY A 164 -7.24 -3.69 14.60
N PHE A 165 -6.53 -3.60 13.50
CA PHE A 165 -7.12 -3.12 12.26
C PHE A 165 -6.66 -3.98 11.08
N GLY A 166 -7.51 -4.05 10.07
CA GLY A 166 -7.22 -4.63 8.78
C GLY A 166 -7.74 -3.71 7.69
N ILE A 167 -7.08 -3.71 6.57
CA ILE A 167 -7.46 -2.89 5.42
C ILE A 167 -7.56 -3.76 4.18
N SER A 168 -8.47 -3.41 3.29
CA SER A 168 -8.66 -4.14 2.04
C SER A 168 -9.11 -3.22 0.92
N CYS A 169 -8.52 -3.41 -0.25
CA CYS A 169 -8.92 -2.81 -1.51
C CYS A 169 -9.40 -3.91 -2.47
N ASN A 170 -10.47 -3.63 -3.24
CA ASN A 170 -10.97 -4.56 -4.25
C ASN A 170 -11.78 -3.80 -5.33
N THR A 171 -12.25 -4.53 -6.35
CA THR A 171 -13.11 -3.99 -7.43
C THR A 171 -14.53 -3.67 -7.00
N SER A 172 -15.00 -4.20 -5.87
CA SER A 172 -16.31 -3.89 -5.31
C SER A 172 -16.27 -3.80 -3.80
N MET A 173 -17.17 -3.01 -3.22
CA MET A 173 -17.29 -2.84 -1.78
C MET A 173 -17.50 -4.18 -1.06
N ILE A 174 -18.37 -5.04 -1.57
CA ILE A 174 -18.63 -6.37 -0.99
C ILE A 174 -17.35 -7.21 -1.00
N SER A 175 -16.63 -7.23 -2.11
CA SER A 175 -15.37 -7.98 -2.21
C SER A 175 -14.28 -7.42 -1.29
N ALA A 176 -14.24 -6.11 -1.07
CA ALA A 176 -13.33 -5.49 -0.13
C ALA A 176 -13.66 -5.86 1.32
N ILE A 177 -14.95 -5.95 1.69
CA ILE A 177 -15.38 -6.37 3.04
C ILE A 177 -15.10 -7.86 3.29
N CYS A 178 -15.20 -8.69 2.26
CA CYS A 178 -15.05 -10.15 2.38
C CYS A 178 -13.59 -10.63 2.45
N LYS A 179 -12.64 -9.79 2.07
CA LYS A 179 -11.20 -10.11 2.08
C LYS A 179 -10.61 -9.99 3.49
#